data_808fdb99327c50f17e3aa726dcf35e5c
#
_entry.id   808fdb99327c50f17e3aa726dcf35e5c
#
_cell.length_a   1.000
_cell.length_b   1.000
_cell.length_c   1.000
_cell.angle_alpha   90.00
_cell.angle_beta   90.00
_cell.angle_gamma   90.00
#
_symmetry.space_group_name_H-M   'P 1'
#
loop_
_entity.id
_entity.type
_entity.pdbx_description
1 polymer ?
#
loop_
_entity_poly.entity_id
_entity_poly.type
_entity_poly.pdbx_seq_one_letter_code
_entity_poly.pdbx_strand_id
1 'polypeptide(L)'
;MTETFERIVRASRPVGEPTLDNFRLEKHPISQPGSGQMLLRTLWLSLDPYMRGRMSDAPSYAKPVGIGEVMEGGTISEVVTSNVHRFTKGDIVVGRTGWQSHALSDGSSLQKVDPTRAPLQTALGVLGMPGMTAYMGLLEIGKPVAGETVVVAAASGAVGSVVGQIGRIKGARAIGIAGGPDKCRYVTEELG
;
A
#
# COMPACT_ATOMS: atom_id res chain seq x y z
N MET A 1 33.54 4.53 0.71
CA MET A 1 32.44 5.17 -0.05
C MET A 1 31.22 5.19 0.86
N THR A 2 30.59 6.33 1.04
CA THR A 2 29.36 6.43 1.85
C THR A 2 28.22 5.76 1.09
N GLU A 3 27.56 4.78 1.69
CA GLU A 3 26.37 4.15 1.09
C GLU A 3 25.28 5.19 0.92
N THR A 4 24.57 5.14 -0.23
CA THR A 4 23.48 6.04 -0.56
C THR A 4 22.18 5.29 -0.75
N PHE A 5 21.05 5.97 -0.50
CA PHE A 5 19.73 5.48 -0.78
C PHE A 5 19.00 6.38 -1.79
N GLU A 6 18.00 5.84 -2.43
CA GLU A 6 17.17 6.54 -3.42
C GLU A 6 15.79 6.85 -2.84
N ARG A 7 15.28 8.04 -3.19
CA ARG A 7 13.92 8.44 -2.85
C ARG A 7 13.26 9.18 -4.01
N ILE A 8 11.96 9.07 -4.14
CA ILE A 8 11.17 9.80 -5.12
C ILE A 8 10.37 10.87 -4.39
N VAL A 9 10.65 12.11 -4.75
CA VAL A 9 9.94 13.27 -4.21
C VAL A 9 8.96 13.82 -5.24
N ARG A 10 7.90 14.49 -4.76
CA ARG A 10 7.01 15.24 -5.62
C ARG A 10 7.71 16.51 -6.11
N ALA A 11 7.96 16.59 -7.43
CA ALA A 11 8.62 17.74 -8.05
C ALA A 11 7.64 18.87 -8.39
N SER A 12 6.42 18.50 -8.81
CA SER A 12 5.37 19.46 -9.17
C SER A 12 3.96 18.87 -8.93
N ARG A 13 2.93 19.68 -9.05
CA ARG A 13 1.54 19.22 -9.01
C ARG A 13 1.08 18.84 -10.41
N PRO A 14 0.53 17.63 -10.61
CA PRO A 14 0.01 17.23 -11.91
C PRO A 14 -1.30 17.98 -12.23
N VAL A 15 -1.45 18.35 -13.48
CA VAL A 15 -2.72 18.78 -14.09
C VAL A 15 -3.21 17.62 -14.95
N GLY A 16 -4.33 17.01 -14.59
CA GLY A 16 -4.78 15.75 -15.22
C GLY A 16 -4.04 14.53 -14.69
N GLU A 17 -3.62 13.65 -15.58
CA GLU A 17 -2.79 12.47 -15.24
C GLU A 17 -1.37 12.89 -14.83
N PRO A 18 -0.79 12.24 -13.81
CA PRO A 18 0.61 12.46 -13.46
C PRO A 18 1.55 12.02 -14.59
N THR A 19 2.58 12.81 -14.82
CA THR A 19 3.70 12.48 -15.71
C THR A 19 4.98 12.30 -14.92
N LEU A 20 6.03 11.80 -15.55
CA LEU A 20 7.34 11.65 -14.90
C LEU A 20 7.89 12.97 -14.37
N ASP A 21 7.56 14.10 -15.01
CA ASP A 21 8.00 15.43 -14.59
C ASP A 21 7.41 15.89 -13.24
N ASN A 22 6.35 15.22 -12.77
CA ASN A 22 5.81 15.48 -11.45
C ASN A 22 6.63 14.84 -10.32
N PHE A 23 7.62 14.02 -10.67
CA PHE A 23 8.47 13.30 -9.73
C PHE A 23 9.94 13.61 -9.97
N ARG A 24 10.74 13.51 -8.92
CA ARG A 24 12.19 13.59 -9.02
C ARG A 24 12.83 12.51 -8.17
N LEU A 25 13.73 11.74 -8.80
CA LEU A 25 14.58 10.79 -8.10
C LEU A 25 15.75 11.55 -7.45
N GLU A 26 15.96 11.33 -6.17
CA GLU A 26 17.06 11.90 -5.40
C GLU A 26 17.90 10.80 -4.76
N LYS A 27 19.20 11.01 -4.65
CA LYS A 27 20.15 10.17 -3.92
C LYS A 27 20.67 10.89 -2.69
N HIS A 28 20.62 10.22 -1.55
CA HIS A 28 21.07 10.77 -0.27
C HIS A 28 21.97 9.76 0.46
N PRO A 29 22.92 10.21 1.27
CA PRO A 29 23.68 9.30 2.12
C PRO A 29 22.76 8.63 3.14
N ILE A 30 23.04 7.34 3.42
CA ILE A 30 22.34 6.61 4.48
C ILE A 30 22.83 7.17 5.81
N SER A 31 21.91 7.71 6.62
CA SER A 31 22.18 8.19 7.97
C SER A 31 22.07 7.07 8.99
N GLN A 32 22.95 7.08 9.99
CA GLN A 32 22.80 6.19 11.14
C GLN A 32 21.62 6.63 12.02
N PRO A 33 20.83 5.70 12.55
CA PRO A 33 19.73 6.04 13.44
C PRO A 33 20.24 6.59 14.78
N GLY A 34 19.66 7.69 15.21
CA GLY A 34 19.85 8.26 16.54
C GLY A 34 19.15 7.47 17.65
N SER A 35 19.21 7.97 18.89
CA SER A 35 18.47 7.39 20.01
C SER A 35 16.96 7.35 19.72
N GLY A 36 16.32 6.22 19.98
CA GLY A 36 14.88 6.01 19.71
C GLY A 36 14.52 5.93 18.22
N GLN A 37 15.50 5.73 17.34
CA GLN A 37 15.28 5.56 15.90
C GLN A 37 15.81 4.21 15.40
N MET A 38 15.30 3.79 14.25
CA MET A 38 15.80 2.64 13.51
C MET A 38 15.97 2.99 12.03
N LEU A 39 16.85 2.28 11.35
CA LEU A 39 17.02 2.33 9.91
C LEU A 39 16.28 1.15 9.29
N LEU A 40 15.45 1.47 8.32
CA LEU A 40 14.64 0.54 7.54
C LEU A 40 15.16 0.46 6.11
N ARG A 41 15.13 -0.74 5.52
CA ARG A 41 15.32 -0.99 4.10
C ARG A 41 13.99 -1.45 3.50
N THR A 42 13.47 -0.71 2.53
CA THR A 42 12.22 -1.05 1.86
C THR A 42 12.40 -2.28 0.98
N LEU A 43 11.55 -3.28 1.18
CA LEU A 43 11.46 -4.50 0.38
C LEU A 43 10.34 -4.43 -0.65
N TRP A 44 9.19 -3.86 -0.26
CA TRP A 44 8.00 -3.71 -1.08
C TRP A 44 7.36 -2.35 -0.86
N LEU A 45 6.88 -1.76 -1.94
CA LEU A 45 6.12 -0.52 -1.96
C LEU A 45 4.79 -0.77 -2.66
N SER A 46 3.68 -0.38 -2.02
CA SER A 46 2.37 -0.38 -2.66
C SER A 46 2.17 0.89 -3.47
N LEU A 47 1.62 0.75 -4.68
CA LEU A 47 1.16 1.86 -5.51
C LEU A 47 -0.36 1.86 -5.50
N ASP A 48 -0.95 2.88 -4.89
CA ASP A 48 -2.38 2.95 -4.64
C ASP A 48 -3.01 4.21 -5.27
N PRO A 49 -4.25 4.14 -5.77
CA PRO A 49 -4.92 5.28 -6.41
C PRO A 49 -5.04 6.54 -5.54
N TYR A 50 -5.13 6.40 -4.21
CA TYR A 50 -5.22 7.55 -3.29
C TYR A 50 -4.00 8.48 -3.39
N MET A 51 -2.85 7.97 -3.81
CA MET A 51 -1.61 8.75 -3.96
C MET A 51 -1.79 9.90 -4.95
N ARG A 52 -2.66 9.72 -5.98
CA ARG A 52 -3.01 10.82 -6.89
C ARG A 52 -3.68 11.98 -6.14
N GLY A 53 -4.57 11.68 -5.19
CA GLY A 53 -5.20 12.69 -4.34
C GLY A 53 -4.17 13.42 -3.46
N ARG A 54 -3.12 12.74 -3.01
CA ARG A 54 -2.03 13.36 -2.24
C ARG A 54 -1.17 14.35 -3.03
N MET A 55 -1.25 14.32 -4.35
CA MET A 55 -0.54 15.27 -5.22
C MET A 55 -1.36 16.55 -5.48
N SER A 56 -2.63 16.62 -5.05
CA SER A 56 -3.54 17.75 -5.23
C SER A 56 -3.62 18.62 -3.98
N ASP A 57 -3.86 19.94 -4.16
CA ASP A 57 -4.16 20.88 -3.07
C ASP A 57 -5.67 20.99 -2.78
N ALA A 58 -6.51 20.27 -3.52
CA ALA A 58 -7.94 20.26 -3.27
C ALA A 58 -8.25 19.74 -1.85
N PRO A 59 -9.33 20.21 -1.21
CA PRO A 59 -9.77 19.70 0.08
C PRO A 59 -9.87 18.17 0.08
N SER A 60 -9.28 17.52 1.06
CA SER A 60 -9.23 16.07 1.19
C SER A 60 -9.20 15.68 2.65
N TYR A 61 -9.50 14.39 2.93
CA TYR A 61 -9.44 13.83 4.29
C TYR A 61 -8.01 13.73 4.87
N ALA A 62 -6.97 14.01 4.07
CA ALA A 62 -5.61 14.01 4.55
C ALA A 62 -4.77 15.07 3.84
N LYS A 63 -3.70 15.52 4.53
CA LYS A 63 -2.77 16.55 4.04
C LYS A 63 -2.10 16.09 2.74
N PRO A 64 -1.99 16.96 1.70
CA PRO A 64 -1.23 16.64 0.50
C PRO A 64 0.28 16.56 0.79
N VAL A 65 0.98 15.78 -0.03
CA VAL A 65 2.44 15.75 -0.05
C VAL A 65 2.96 17.11 -0.54
N GLY A 66 3.92 17.71 0.13
CA GLY A 66 4.57 18.97 -0.25
C GLY A 66 5.48 18.81 -1.48
N ILE A 67 5.76 19.92 -2.20
CA ILE A 67 6.78 19.91 -3.26
C ILE A 67 8.13 19.68 -2.59
N GLY A 68 8.94 18.76 -3.12
CA GLY A 68 10.20 18.33 -2.52
C GLY A 68 10.08 17.31 -1.38
N GLU A 69 8.87 17.00 -0.92
CA GLU A 69 8.65 15.92 0.04
C GLU A 69 8.59 14.55 -0.65
N VAL A 70 9.01 13.50 0.08
CA VAL A 70 8.94 12.11 -0.39
C VAL A 70 7.48 11.74 -0.63
N MET A 71 7.21 11.10 -1.77
CA MET A 71 5.89 10.55 -2.04
C MET A 71 5.51 9.52 -0.98
N GLU A 72 4.32 9.63 -0.43
CA GLU A 72 3.83 8.67 0.55
C GLU A 72 3.46 7.33 -0.09
N GLY A 73 3.56 6.26 0.69
CA GLY A 73 3.17 4.92 0.27
C GLY A 73 3.30 3.91 1.39
N GLY A 74 2.44 2.90 1.36
CA GLY A 74 2.55 1.72 2.22
C GLY A 74 3.78 0.90 1.84
N THR A 75 4.54 0.46 2.83
CA THR A 75 5.78 -0.28 2.61
C THR A 75 5.88 -1.49 3.51
N ILE A 76 6.60 -2.51 3.01
CA ILE A 76 7.17 -3.56 3.84
C ILE A 76 8.67 -3.33 3.85
N SER A 77 9.23 -3.29 5.03
CA SER A 77 10.66 -2.99 5.22
C SER A 77 11.30 -3.97 6.20
N GLU A 78 12.60 -4.18 6.03
CA GLU A 78 13.45 -4.89 6.98
C GLU A 78 14.14 -3.86 7.89
N VAL A 79 14.20 -4.16 9.17
CA VAL A 79 14.98 -3.38 10.14
C VAL A 79 16.47 -3.70 9.94
N VAL A 80 17.24 -2.74 9.44
CA VAL A 80 18.68 -2.87 9.20
C VAL A 80 19.46 -2.73 10.52
N THR A 81 19.09 -1.72 11.31
CA THR A 81 19.61 -1.47 12.66
C THR A 81 18.58 -0.72 13.48
N SER A 82 18.55 -0.91 14.79
CA SER A 82 17.54 -0.33 15.66
C SER A 82 18.11 0.12 17.01
N ASN A 83 17.71 1.33 17.42
CA ASN A 83 17.84 1.86 18.78
C ASN A 83 16.43 1.97 19.44
N VAL A 84 15.43 1.26 18.89
CA VAL A 84 14.07 1.18 19.44
C VAL A 84 13.87 -0.19 20.08
N HIS A 85 13.60 -0.23 21.36
CA HIS A 85 13.51 -1.48 22.16
C HIS A 85 12.58 -2.56 21.57
N ARG A 86 11.49 -2.12 20.91
CA ARG A 86 10.44 -3.00 20.36
C ARG A 86 10.86 -3.73 19.07
N PHE A 87 11.94 -3.27 18.40
CA PHE A 87 12.38 -3.78 17.10
C PHE A 87 13.85 -4.17 17.13
N THR A 88 14.16 -5.26 16.45
CA THR A 88 15.53 -5.79 16.31
C THR A 88 15.91 -5.91 14.83
N LYS A 89 17.21 -5.92 14.55
CA LYS A 89 17.74 -6.17 13.20
C LYS A 89 17.15 -7.47 12.64
N GLY A 90 16.66 -7.39 11.39
CA GLY A 90 16.04 -8.51 10.68
C GLY A 90 14.52 -8.60 10.87
N ASP A 91 13.92 -7.84 11.80
CA ASP A 91 12.45 -7.75 11.87
C ASP A 91 11.89 -7.23 10.56
N ILE A 92 10.80 -7.84 10.11
CA ILE A 92 10.01 -7.34 8.98
C ILE A 92 8.86 -6.51 9.53
N VAL A 93 8.68 -5.33 8.96
CA VAL A 93 7.65 -4.39 9.40
C VAL A 93 6.83 -3.86 8.23
N VAL A 94 5.55 -3.63 8.47
CA VAL A 94 4.67 -2.89 7.57
C VAL A 94 4.41 -1.51 8.13
N GLY A 95 4.41 -0.49 7.26
CA GLY A 95 4.16 0.90 7.63
C GLY A 95 4.02 1.81 6.42
N ARG A 96 4.27 3.09 6.60
CA ARG A 96 4.18 4.12 5.56
C ARG A 96 5.48 4.92 5.48
N THR A 97 6.54 4.29 4.99
CA THR A 97 7.83 4.97 4.87
C THR A 97 7.99 5.73 3.56
N GLY A 98 7.04 5.61 2.65
CA GLY A 98 7.03 6.36 1.39
C GLY A 98 7.91 5.75 0.30
N TRP A 99 8.04 6.49 -0.80
CA TRP A 99 8.75 6.05 -2.00
C TRP A 99 10.26 6.25 -1.83
N GLN A 100 10.87 5.40 -1.03
CA GLN A 100 12.31 5.45 -0.77
C GLN A 100 12.86 4.07 -0.41
N SER A 101 14.10 3.83 -0.79
CA SER A 101 14.75 2.54 -0.53
C SER A 101 15.17 2.34 0.93
N HIS A 102 15.42 3.43 1.66
CA HIS A 102 15.70 3.41 3.10
C HIS A 102 14.98 4.56 3.80
N ALA A 103 14.64 4.34 5.07
CA ALA A 103 13.99 5.36 5.91
C ALA A 103 14.44 5.25 7.36
N LEU A 104 14.53 6.39 8.04
CA LEU A 104 14.60 6.43 9.50
C LEU A 104 13.17 6.45 10.07
N SER A 105 12.96 5.74 11.17
CA SER A 105 11.65 5.65 11.85
C SER A 105 11.85 5.51 13.35
N ASP A 106 10.91 6.05 14.13
CA ASP A 106 10.79 5.82 15.57
C ASP A 106 9.97 4.56 15.90
N GLY A 107 9.41 3.91 14.88
CA GLY A 107 8.60 2.69 15.03
C GLY A 107 7.17 2.90 15.53
N SER A 108 6.73 4.14 15.79
CA SER A 108 5.41 4.41 16.38
C SER A 108 4.24 3.95 15.51
N SER A 109 4.40 4.04 14.18
CA SER A 109 3.41 3.66 13.18
C SER A 109 3.69 2.31 12.49
N LEU A 110 4.67 1.54 12.99
CA LEU A 110 5.06 0.28 12.39
C LEU A 110 4.48 -0.92 13.12
N GLN A 111 4.15 -1.96 12.35
CA GLN A 111 3.72 -3.26 12.86
C GLN A 111 4.64 -4.35 12.33
N LYS A 112 5.02 -5.31 13.20
CA LYS A 112 5.78 -6.49 12.78
C LYS A 112 4.92 -7.39 11.92
N VAL A 113 5.54 -7.94 10.88
CA VAL A 113 4.95 -8.94 9.99
C VAL A 113 5.71 -10.25 10.20
N ASP A 114 4.97 -11.32 10.42
CA ASP A 114 5.53 -12.66 10.50
C ASP A 114 5.63 -13.27 9.10
N PRO A 115 6.85 -13.46 8.55
CA PRO A 115 7.04 -13.97 7.21
C PRO A 115 6.66 -15.46 7.05
N THR A 116 6.46 -16.18 8.17
CA THR A 116 6.10 -17.61 8.15
C THR A 116 4.61 -17.83 7.92
N ARG A 117 3.77 -16.81 8.13
CA ARG A 117 2.31 -16.93 8.05
C ARG A 117 1.75 -16.74 6.64
N ALA A 118 2.36 -15.87 5.86
CA ALA A 118 1.95 -15.58 4.48
C ALA A 118 3.09 -14.87 3.72
N PRO A 119 3.07 -14.85 2.37
CA PRO A 119 3.98 -14.02 1.58
C PRO A 119 3.92 -12.56 2.02
N LEU A 120 5.08 -11.92 2.19
CA LEU A 120 5.19 -10.58 2.77
C LEU A 120 4.30 -9.53 2.09
N GLN A 121 4.26 -9.54 0.75
CA GLN A 121 3.49 -8.57 -0.03
C GLN A 121 1.99 -8.60 0.25
N THR A 122 1.46 -9.69 0.81
CA THR A 122 0.05 -9.77 1.21
C THR A 122 -0.32 -8.78 2.30
N ALA A 123 0.65 -8.34 3.13
CA ALA A 123 0.44 -7.31 4.14
C ALA A 123 0.20 -5.90 3.55
N LEU A 124 0.49 -5.69 2.26
CA LEU A 124 0.10 -4.49 1.51
C LEU A 124 -1.16 -4.72 0.65
N GLY A 125 -1.61 -5.96 0.53
CA GLY A 125 -2.76 -6.37 -0.28
C GLY A 125 -3.92 -6.92 0.58
N VAL A 126 -4.22 -8.21 0.40
CA VAL A 126 -5.37 -8.88 1.03
C VAL A 126 -5.32 -8.89 2.56
N LEU A 127 -4.14 -8.93 3.18
CA LEU A 127 -3.96 -8.83 4.64
C LEU A 127 -3.65 -7.41 5.11
N GLY A 128 -3.75 -6.40 4.23
CA GLY A 128 -3.50 -4.99 4.49
C GLY A 128 -4.70 -4.11 4.20
N MET A 129 -4.43 -2.88 3.78
CA MET A 129 -5.45 -1.86 3.54
C MET A 129 -6.49 -2.28 2.48
N PRO A 130 -6.14 -2.85 1.31
CA PRO A 130 -7.14 -3.29 0.34
C PRO A 130 -8.07 -4.37 0.88
N GLY A 131 -7.53 -5.38 1.57
CA GLY A 131 -8.33 -6.43 2.18
C GLY A 131 -9.24 -5.93 3.31
N MET A 132 -8.73 -5.06 4.18
CA MET A 132 -9.54 -4.43 5.24
C MET A 132 -10.65 -3.56 4.63
N THR A 133 -10.37 -2.81 3.58
CA THR A 133 -11.36 -2.00 2.86
C THR A 133 -12.46 -2.88 2.29
N ALA A 134 -12.09 -4.00 1.64
CA ALA A 134 -13.05 -4.95 1.09
C ALA A 134 -13.91 -5.58 2.19
N TYR A 135 -13.28 -6.04 3.27
CA TYR A 135 -13.96 -6.70 4.38
C TYR A 135 -14.97 -5.77 5.05
N MET A 136 -14.53 -4.59 5.49
CA MET A 136 -15.39 -3.62 6.19
C MET A 136 -16.48 -3.10 5.26
N GLY A 137 -16.16 -2.75 4.01
CA GLY A 137 -17.12 -2.24 3.04
C GLY A 137 -18.21 -3.26 2.71
N LEU A 138 -17.83 -4.52 2.51
CA LEU A 138 -18.80 -5.55 2.16
C LEU A 138 -19.56 -6.07 3.38
N LEU A 139 -18.89 -6.43 4.46
CA LEU A 139 -19.51 -7.16 5.57
C LEU A 139 -20.15 -6.24 6.63
N GLU A 140 -19.53 -5.07 6.92
CA GLU A 140 -20.07 -4.17 7.93
C GLU A 140 -21.05 -3.14 7.36
N ILE A 141 -20.87 -2.75 6.09
CA ILE A 141 -21.74 -1.76 5.43
C ILE A 141 -22.71 -2.45 4.47
N GLY A 142 -22.22 -3.24 3.51
CA GLY A 142 -23.02 -3.90 2.49
C GLY A 142 -23.91 -5.02 3.05
N LYS A 143 -23.38 -5.79 3.99
CA LYS A 143 -24.07 -6.88 4.72
C LYS A 143 -24.83 -7.86 3.81
N PRO A 144 -24.20 -8.40 2.75
CA PRO A 144 -24.87 -9.31 1.86
C PRO A 144 -25.29 -10.59 2.57
N VAL A 145 -26.46 -11.10 2.21
CA VAL A 145 -26.95 -12.40 2.67
C VAL A 145 -26.85 -13.44 1.55
N ALA A 146 -26.84 -14.71 1.92
CA ALA A 146 -26.80 -15.82 0.95
C ALA A 146 -27.97 -15.72 -0.05
N GLY A 147 -27.68 -15.92 -1.34
CA GLY A 147 -28.63 -15.82 -2.44
C GLY A 147 -28.77 -14.43 -3.06
N GLU A 148 -28.25 -13.38 -2.44
CA GLU A 148 -28.20 -12.04 -3.05
C GLU A 148 -27.14 -11.95 -4.16
N THR A 149 -27.24 -10.90 -4.97
CA THR A 149 -26.24 -10.57 -5.99
C THR A 149 -25.42 -9.36 -5.58
N VAL A 150 -24.11 -9.53 -5.49
CA VAL A 150 -23.14 -8.45 -5.24
C VAL A 150 -22.49 -8.08 -6.57
N VAL A 151 -22.66 -6.81 -6.98
CA VAL A 151 -22.01 -6.26 -8.19
C VAL A 151 -20.78 -5.48 -7.77
N VAL A 152 -19.62 -5.82 -8.33
CA VAL A 152 -18.33 -5.28 -7.95
C VAL A 152 -17.75 -4.50 -9.12
N ALA A 153 -17.66 -3.17 -9.02
CA ALA A 153 -16.92 -2.34 -9.96
C ALA A 153 -15.42 -2.49 -9.74
N ALA A 154 -14.62 -2.40 -10.84
CA ALA A 154 -13.18 -2.64 -10.81
C ALA A 154 -12.82 -3.98 -10.16
N ALA A 155 -13.53 -5.04 -10.52
CA ALA A 155 -13.47 -6.37 -9.89
C ALA A 155 -12.09 -7.04 -9.97
N SER A 156 -11.25 -6.66 -10.94
CA SER A 156 -9.86 -7.13 -11.05
C SER A 156 -8.86 -6.34 -10.19
N GLY A 157 -9.30 -5.27 -9.52
CA GLY A 157 -8.45 -4.41 -8.68
C GLY A 157 -8.20 -4.99 -7.30
N ALA A 158 -7.27 -4.39 -6.55
CA ALA A 158 -6.82 -4.88 -5.24
C ALA A 158 -7.96 -5.03 -4.20
N VAL A 159 -8.92 -4.12 -4.19
CA VAL A 159 -10.11 -4.19 -3.33
C VAL A 159 -11.19 -5.07 -3.96
N GLY A 160 -11.51 -4.83 -5.25
CA GLY A 160 -12.61 -5.50 -5.94
C GLY A 160 -12.44 -7.03 -6.01
N SER A 161 -11.21 -7.51 -6.25
CA SER A 161 -10.91 -8.94 -6.27
C SER A 161 -11.18 -9.63 -4.93
N VAL A 162 -10.96 -8.96 -3.83
CA VAL A 162 -11.24 -9.46 -2.49
C VAL A 162 -12.74 -9.41 -2.20
N VAL A 163 -13.43 -8.33 -2.59
CA VAL A 163 -14.89 -8.18 -2.42
C VAL A 163 -15.64 -9.34 -3.11
N GLY A 164 -15.30 -9.64 -4.38
CA GLY A 164 -15.94 -10.73 -5.12
C GLY A 164 -15.79 -12.09 -4.42
N GLN A 165 -14.56 -12.39 -3.98
CA GLN A 165 -14.28 -13.66 -3.28
C GLN A 165 -14.99 -13.74 -1.92
N ILE A 166 -15.00 -12.69 -1.12
CA ILE A 166 -15.73 -12.67 0.17
C ILE A 166 -17.23 -12.80 -0.09
N GLY A 167 -17.80 -12.14 -1.11
CA GLY A 167 -19.20 -12.28 -1.49
C GLY A 167 -19.57 -13.74 -1.77
N ARG A 168 -18.77 -14.47 -2.53
CA ARG A 168 -18.95 -15.89 -2.79
C ARG A 168 -18.85 -16.75 -1.52
N ILE A 169 -17.86 -16.50 -0.67
CA ILE A 169 -17.71 -17.19 0.62
C ILE A 169 -18.96 -17.01 1.49
N LYS A 170 -19.65 -15.86 1.39
CA LYS A 170 -20.90 -15.58 2.09
C LYS A 170 -22.15 -16.15 1.38
N GLY A 171 -21.98 -16.87 0.28
CA GLY A 171 -23.08 -17.47 -0.47
C GLY A 171 -23.83 -16.50 -1.40
N ALA A 172 -23.29 -15.33 -1.65
CA ALA A 172 -23.83 -14.39 -2.62
C ALA A 172 -23.31 -14.71 -4.04
N ARG A 173 -24.09 -14.35 -5.05
CA ARG A 173 -23.64 -14.35 -6.44
C ARG A 173 -22.78 -13.12 -6.69
N ALA A 174 -21.51 -13.30 -7.06
CA ALA A 174 -20.63 -12.20 -7.43
C ALA A 174 -20.69 -11.92 -8.93
N ILE A 175 -20.89 -10.65 -9.32
CA ILE A 175 -20.79 -10.15 -10.70
C ILE A 175 -19.71 -9.09 -10.74
N GLY A 176 -18.64 -9.32 -11.51
CA GLY A 176 -17.53 -8.40 -11.66
C GLY A 176 -17.67 -7.50 -12.90
N ILE A 177 -17.41 -6.20 -12.75
CA ILE A 177 -17.21 -5.26 -13.86
C ILE A 177 -15.73 -4.99 -13.97
N ALA A 178 -15.12 -5.32 -15.13
CA ALA A 178 -13.69 -5.14 -15.39
C ALA A 178 -13.45 -4.59 -16.80
N GLY A 179 -12.37 -3.85 -16.99
CA GLY A 179 -12.02 -3.23 -18.26
C GLY A 179 -11.24 -4.19 -19.18
N GLY A 180 -11.89 -4.60 -20.28
CA GLY A 180 -11.27 -5.40 -21.34
C GLY A 180 -11.27 -6.92 -21.09
N PRO A 181 -11.05 -7.71 -22.15
CA PRO A 181 -11.23 -9.16 -22.11
C PRO A 181 -10.26 -9.86 -21.15
N ASP A 182 -9.01 -9.39 -21.06
CA ASP A 182 -8.01 -10.04 -20.19
C ASP A 182 -8.36 -9.91 -18.70
N LYS A 183 -8.82 -8.72 -18.28
CA LYS A 183 -9.28 -8.53 -16.90
C LYS A 183 -10.57 -9.29 -16.61
N CYS A 184 -11.45 -9.41 -17.60
CA CYS A 184 -12.67 -10.25 -17.47
C CYS A 184 -12.29 -11.72 -17.29
N ARG A 185 -11.36 -12.25 -18.10
CA ARG A 185 -10.86 -13.63 -17.94
C ARG A 185 -10.25 -13.85 -16.55
N TYR A 186 -9.39 -12.95 -16.10
CA TYR A 186 -8.80 -13.03 -14.77
C TYR A 186 -9.89 -13.13 -13.66
N VAL A 187 -10.91 -12.27 -13.76
CA VAL A 187 -12.02 -12.28 -12.76
C VAL A 187 -12.79 -13.58 -12.78
N THR A 188 -13.03 -14.19 -13.96
CA THR A 188 -13.85 -15.41 -14.09
C THR A 188 -13.05 -16.71 -13.92
N GLU A 189 -11.82 -16.77 -14.40
CA GLU A 189 -11.02 -18.00 -14.43
C GLU A 189 -10.11 -18.15 -13.20
N GLU A 190 -9.56 -17.03 -12.68
CA GLU A 190 -8.65 -17.05 -11.54
C GLU A 190 -9.34 -16.74 -10.21
N LEU A 191 -10.28 -15.78 -10.22
CA LEU A 191 -11.00 -15.40 -9.00
C LEU A 191 -12.32 -16.15 -8.83
N GLY A 192 -12.86 -16.72 -9.93
CA GLY A 192 -14.05 -17.53 -10.00
C GLY A 192 -15.33 -16.71 -10.04
#